data_bba44fbafb893a59f7b657e90dcc791a
#
_entry.id   bba44fbafb893a59f7b657e90dcc791a
#
_cell.length_a   1.000
_cell.length_b   1.000
_cell.length_c   1.000
_cell.angle_alpha   90.00
_cell.angle_beta   90.00
_cell.angle_gamma   90.00
#
_symmetry.space_group_name_H-M   'P 1'
#
loop_
_entity.id
_entity.type
_entity.pdbx_description
1 polymer ?
#
loop_
_entity_poly.entity_id
_entity_poly.type
_entity_poly.pdbx_seq_one_letter_code
_entity_poly.pdbx_strand_id
1 'polypeptide(L)'
;MKLVIASVISLLSFSALAAPEGTLSVHILNQQTGLPSPGVQIELDKQQGRAGSISPPVKRMPMGGLNRSIRRRRIVEPGVYKVTFKTGDYFKSQNMNTFFPVVPVIFNVTKQNQKLHIPLLLSQYGYSTYRGS
;
A
#
# COMPACT_ATOMS: atom_id res chain seq x y z
N MET A 1 65.10 7.27 -19.49
CA MET A 1 64.16 6.87 -18.47
C MET A 1 62.83 7.50 -18.78
N LYS A 2 61.92 6.70 -19.25
CA LYS A 2 60.54 7.18 -19.53
C LYS A 2 59.65 6.68 -18.42
N LEU A 3 59.16 7.59 -17.57
CA LEU A 3 58.16 7.27 -16.52
C LEU A 3 56.80 7.14 -17.22
N VAL A 4 56.21 5.95 -17.17
CA VAL A 4 54.85 5.70 -17.56
C VAL A 4 54.00 5.81 -16.30
N ILE A 5 53.22 6.93 -16.23
CA ILE A 5 52.23 7.12 -15.16
C ILE A 5 50.97 6.41 -15.65
N ALA A 6 50.67 5.26 -15.08
CA ALA A 6 49.39 4.57 -15.28
C ALA A 6 48.33 5.25 -14.42
N SER A 7 47.46 6.03 -15.03
CA SER A 7 46.26 6.54 -14.33
C SER A 7 45.24 5.42 -14.19
N VAL A 8 45.05 4.98 -12.94
CA VAL A 8 43.98 4.09 -12.57
C VAL A 8 42.71 4.93 -12.40
N ILE A 9 41.87 4.93 -13.41
CA ILE A 9 40.52 5.52 -13.33
C ILE A 9 39.66 4.53 -12.59
N SER A 10 39.40 4.82 -11.31
CA SER A 10 38.46 4.09 -10.48
C SER A 10 37.04 4.46 -10.91
N LEU A 11 36.39 3.59 -11.69
CA LEU A 11 34.99 3.69 -12.03
C LEU A 11 34.16 3.36 -10.75
N LEU A 12 33.75 4.37 -10.03
CA LEU A 12 32.74 4.28 -8.99
C LEU A 12 31.39 3.98 -9.67
N SER A 13 31.05 2.70 -9.78
CA SER A 13 29.72 2.26 -10.17
C SER A 13 28.75 2.65 -9.07
N PHE A 14 28.03 3.75 -9.24
CA PHE A 14 26.86 4.05 -8.46
C PHE A 14 25.78 3.02 -8.82
N SER A 15 25.64 1.99 -7.99
CA SER A 15 24.47 1.12 -8.05
C SER A 15 23.25 1.96 -7.68
N ALA A 16 22.50 2.39 -8.68
CA ALA A 16 21.18 2.98 -8.45
C ALA A 16 20.34 1.93 -7.72
N LEU A 17 20.05 2.17 -6.44
CA LEU A 17 19.10 1.37 -5.67
C LEU A 17 17.74 1.48 -6.36
N ALA A 18 17.42 0.50 -7.20
CA ALA A 18 16.10 0.39 -7.81
C ALA A 18 15.07 0.36 -6.69
N ALA A 19 14.01 1.18 -6.80
CA ALA A 19 12.90 1.15 -5.85
C ALA A 19 12.37 -0.30 -5.76
N PRO A 20 12.05 -0.80 -4.56
CA PRO A 20 11.67 -2.21 -4.38
C PRO A 20 10.47 -2.53 -5.27
N GLU A 21 10.68 -3.46 -6.18
CA GLU A 21 9.63 -3.99 -7.05
C GLU A 21 8.59 -4.76 -6.24
N GLY A 22 7.37 -4.86 -6.73
CA GLY A 22 6.29 -5.60 -6.07
C GLY A 22 5.79 -4.94 -4.79
N THR A 23 5.52 -3.65 -4.84
CA THR A 23 5.06 -2.87 -3.68
C THR A 23 3.60 -2.44 -3.87
N LEU A 24 2.80 -2.67 -2.84
CA LEU A 24 1.52 -1.99 -2.66
C LEU A 24 1.72 -0.77 -1.77
N SER A 25 1.24 0.36 -2.22
CA SER A 25 1.09 1.56 -1.41
C SER A 25 -0.37 1.96 -1.32
N VAL A 26 -0.77 2.52 -0.19
CA VAL A 26 -2.10 3.08 0.03
C VAL A 26 -1.97 4.48 0.58
N HIS A 27 -2.92 5.32 0.24
CA HIS A 27 -3.01 6.69 0.74
C HIS A 27 -4.47 7.01 1.03
N ILE A 28 -4.73 7.68 2.15
CA ILE A 28 -6.07 8.06 2.56
C ILE A 28 -6.15 9.57 2.61
N LEU A 29 -7.07 10.13 1.82
CA LEU A 29 -7.37 11.55 1.78
C LEU A 29 -8.73 11.80 2.42
N ASN A 30 -8.78 12.72 3.37
CA ASN A 30 -10.04 13.23 3.91
C ASN A 30 -10.65 14.21 2.90
N GLN A 31 -11.83 13.85 2.36
CA GLN A 31 -12.52 14.67 1.36
C GLN A 31 -13.06 16.00 1.91
N GLN A 32 -13.31 16.07 3.22
CA GLN A 32 -13.83 17.29 3.84
C GLN A 32 -12.74 18.36 4.01
N THR A 33 -11.50 17.94 4.26
CA THR A 33 -10.41 18.85 4.55
C THR A 33 -9.41 18.97 3.40
N GLY A 34 -9.40 18.00 2.46
CA GLY A 34 -8.39 17.88 1.42
C GLY A 34 -7.01 17.44 1.94
N LEU A 35 -6.91 17.01 3.20
CA LEU A 35 -5.67 16.62 3.84
C LEU A 35 -5.57 15.10 4.02
N PRO A 36 -4.35 14.56 4.10
CA PRO A 36 -4.16 13.16 4.44
C PRO A 36 -4.78 12.80 5.80
N SER A 37 -5.31 11.58 5.91
CA SER A 37 -5.86 11.03 7.15
C SER A 37 -4.89 10.02 7.77
N PRO A 38 -3.97 10.45 8.61
CA PRO A 38 -3.11 9.54 9.37
C PRO A 38 -3.92 8.84 10.47
N GLY A 39 -3.45 7.68 10.91
CA GLY A 39 -4.07 6.97 12.04
C GLY A 39 -5.11 5.92 11.67
N VAL A 40 -5.55 5.83 10.43
CA VAL A 40 -6.41 4.73 9.98
C VAL A 40 -5.62 3.43 9.99
N GLN A 41 -6.11 2.41 10.67
CA GLN A 41 -5.51 1.07 10.63
C GLN A 41 -5.85 0.37 9.31
N ILE A 42 -4.87 -0.33 8.75
CA ILE A 42 -4.99 -0.98 7.44
C ILE A 42 -4.49 -2.42 7.54
N GLU A 43 -5.28 -3.32 7.03
CA GLU A 43 -4.96 -4.74 6.91
C GLU A 43 -4.91 -5.15 5.44
N LEU A 44 -3.97 -6.02 5.10
CA LEU A 44 -3.86 -6.62 3.77
C LEU A 44 -4.02 -8.12 3.89
N ASP A 45 -4.96 -8.66 3.14
CA ASP A 45 -5.24 -10.08 3.06
C ASP A 45 -4.98 -10.58 1.64
N LYS A 46 -4.41 -11.78 1.50
CA LYS A 46 -4.31 -12.49 0.23
C LYS A 46 -5.28 -13.66 0.23
N GLN A 47 -6.11 -13.76 -0.79
CA GLN A 47 -6.95 -14.92 -0.99
C GLN A 47 -6.09 -16.15 -1.24
N GLN A 48 -6.30 -17.21 -0.47
CA GLN A 48 -5.65 -18.50 -0.64
C GLN A 48 -6.70 -19.54 -1.04
N GLY A 49 -6.41 -20.34 -2.08
CA GLY A 49 -7.31 -21.37 -2.56
C GLY A 49 -8.13 -20.98 -3.79
N ARG A 50 -8.91 -21.93 -4.32
CA ARG A 50 -9.77 -21.74 -5.50
C ARG A 50 -10.91 -20.76 -5.20
N ALA A 51 -11.25 -19.97 -6.21
CA ALA A 51 -12.47 -19.18 -6.20
C ALA A 51 -13.68 -20.10 -5.92
N GLY A 52 -14.39 -19.85 -4.82
CA GLY A 52 -15.55 -20.66 -4.38
C GLY A 52 -15.48 -21.19 -2.95
N SER A 53 -14.37 -21.09 -2.26
CA SER A 53 -14.26 -21.40 -0.84
C SER A 53 -14.81 -20.24 0.01
N ILE A 54 -15.83 -20.52 0.81
CA ILE A 54 -16.57 -19.50 1.60
C ILE A 54 -15.74 -18.88 2.72
N SER A 55 -14.58 -19.41 3.01
CA SER A 55 -13.60 -18.82 3.93
C SER A 55 -12.21 -19.36 3.67
N PRO A 56 -11.45 -18.77 2.74
CA PRO A 56 -10.05 -19.14 2.64
C PRO A 56 -9.30 -18.67 3.89
N PRO A 57 -8.31 -19.42 4.36
CA PRO A 57 -7.40 -18.90 5.37
C PRO A 57 -6.71 -17.66 4.80
N VAL A 58 -6.96 -16.54 5.44
CA VAL A 58 -6.45 -15.24 5.03
C VAL A 58 -5.15 -14.99 5.78
N LYS A 59 -4.08 -14.76 5.05
CA LYS A 59 -2.83 -14.28 5.66
C LYS A 59 -2.95 -12.78 5.92
N ARG A 60 -3.34 -12.43 7.14
CA ARG A 60 -3.44 -11.04 7.57
C ARG A 60 -2.07 -10.43 7.78
N MET A 61 -1.85 -9.28 7.20
CA MET A 61 -0.59 -8.57 7.29
C MET A 61 -0.85 -7.09 7.63
N PRO A 62 -0.38 -6.58 8.78
CA PRO A 62 -0.52 -5.17 9.08
C PRO A 62 0.31 -4.32 8.11
N MET A 63 -0.24 -3.21 7.67
CA MET A 63 0.43 -2.28 6.77
C MET A 63 1.00 -1.08 7.54
N GLY A 64 2.23 -1.20 8.03
CA GLY A 64 3.02 -0.06 8.54
C GLY A 64 2.45 0.71 9.73
N GLY A 65 3.20 1.67 10.26
CA GLY A 65 2.84 2.42 11.45
C GLY A 65 1.61 3.34 11.33
N LEU A 66 0.94 3.59 12.45
CA LEU A 66 -0.33 4.32 12.57
C LEU A 66 -0.28 5.80 12.10
N ASN A 67 0.89 6.42 12.12
CA ASN A 67 1.02 7.87 11.91
C ASN A 67 1.47 8.29 10.51
N ARG A 68 1.48 7.39 9.54
CA ARG A 68 1.88 7.72 8.17
C ARG A 68 0.67 7.83 7.25
N SER A 69 0.62 8.89 6.45
CA SER A 69 -0.41 9.08 5.43
C SER A 69 -0.27 8.14 4.23
N ILE A 70 0.96 7.69 3.95
CA ILE A 70 1.24 6.70 2.90
C ILE A 70 1.82 5.46 3.56
N ARG A 71 1.24 4.30 3.25
CA ARG A 71 1.69 3.01 3.76
C ARG A 71 2.06 2.10 2.63
N ARG A 72 3.11 1.30 2.84
CA ARG A 72 3.67 0.41 1.83
C ARG A 72 3.83 -1.00 2.36
N ARG A 73 3.56 -1.97 1.51
CA ARG A 73 3.78 -3.38 1.75
C ARG A 73 4.33 -4.05 0.51
N ARG A 74 5.25 -4.98 0.69
CA ARG A 74 5.74 -5.79 -0.41
C ARG A 74 4.69 -6.83 -0.80
N ILE A 75 4.36 -6.88 -2.08
CA ILE A 75 3.53 -7.92 -2.70
C ILE A 75 4.37 -8.58 -3.79
N VAL A 76 4.62 -9.86 -3.66
CA VAL A 76 5.53 -10.60 -4.54
C VAL A 76 4.78 -11.47 -5.53
N GLU A 77 3.60 -11.93 -5.16
CA GLU A 77 2.88 -12.96 -5.91
C GLU A 77 1.61 -12.42 -6.56
N PRO A 78 1.30 -12.84 -7.79
CA PRO A 78 -0.01 -12.62 -8.37
C PRO A 78 -1.12 -13.25 -7.52
N GLY A 79 -2.33 -12.74 -7.65
CA GLY A 79 -3.50 -13.25 -6.96
C GLY A 79 -4.50 -12.17 -6.62
N VAL A 80 -5.54 -12.56 -5.91
CA VAL A 80 -6.58 -11.67 -5.39
C VAL A 80 -6.21 -11.23 -3.99
N TYR A 81 -6.24 -9.94 -3.75
CA TYR A 81 -5.94 -9.33 -2.47
C TYR A 81 -7.11 -8.48 -2.00
N LYS A 82 -7.19 -8.29 -0.69
CA LYS A 82 -8.13 -7.37 -0.05
C LYS A 82 -7.36 -6.46 0.90
N VAL A 83 -7.45 -5.16 0.68
CA VAL A 83 -7.04 -4.18 1.67
C VAL A 83 -8.26 -3.71 2.44
N THR A 84 -8.18 -3.73 3.76
CA THR A 84 -9.28 -3.30 4.64
C THR A 84 -8.83 -2.07 5.42
N PHE A 85 -9.57 -0.98 5.27
CA PHE A 85 -9.37 0.25 6.02
C PHE A 85 -10.33 0.28 7.21
N LYS A 86 -9.81 0.39 8.43
CA LYS A 86 -10.61 0.45 9.67
C LYS A 86 -11.14 1.88 9.89
N THR A 87 -11.99 2.31 8.99
CA THR A 87 -12.49 3.70 8.96
C THR A 87 -13.43 4.03 10.09
N GLY A 88 -14.24 3.07 10.56
CA GLY A 88 -15.13 3.26 11.69
C GLY A 88 -14.38 3.58 12.98
N ASP A 89 -13.34 2.85 13.29
CA ASP A 89 -12.49 3.10 14.46
C ASP A 89 -11.80 4.47 14.37
N TYR A 90 -11.35 4.84 13.17
CA TYR A 90 -10.75 6.16 12.92
C TYR A 90 -11.74 7.29 13.21
N PHE A 91 -12.95 7.26 12.65
CA PHE A 91 -13.95 8.30 12.88
C PHE A 91 -14.40 8.34 14.34
N LYS A 92 -14.56 7.18 14.97
CA LYS A 92 -14.88 7.10 16.39
C LYS A 92 -13.81 7.78 17.26
N SER A 93 -12.55 7.61 16.93
CA SER A 93 -11.44 8.28 17.64
C SER A 93 -11.46 9.81 17.48
N GLN A 94 -12.13 10.32 16.45
CA GLN A 94 -12.35 11.73 16.16
C GLN A 94 -13.70 12.25 16.68
N ASN A 95 -14.45 11.44 17.44
CA ASN A 95 -15.83 11.72 17.89
C ASN A 95 -16.80 12.02 16.72
N MET A 96 -16.61 11.31 15.61
CA MET A 96 -17.41 11.49 14.40
C MET A 96 -18.16 10.21 14.08
N ASN A 97 -19.40 10.35 13.57
CA ASN A 97 -20.18 9.24 13.07
C ASN A 97 -19.77 8.89 11.65
N THR A 98 -19.95 7.64 11.26
CA THR A 98 -19.75 7.18 9.89
C THR A 98 -20.80 6.13 9.53
N PHE A 99 -21.14 6.07 8.25
CA PHE A 99 -22.04 5.05 7.74
C PHE A 99 -21.30 3.72 7.48
N PHE A 100 -20.04 3.78 7.08
CA PHE A 100 -19.24 2.62 6.74
C PHE A 100 -18.27 2.26 7.89
N PRO A 101 -18.53 1.17 8.63
CA PRO A 101 -17.65 0.78 9.76
C PRO A 101 -16.26 0.33 9.32
N VAL A 102 -16.17 -0.23 8.12
CA VAL A 102 -14.91 -0.62 7.46
C VAL A 102 -15.05 -0.42 5.96
N VAL A 103 -13.93 -0.23 5.28
CA VAL A 103 -13.87 -0.15 3.82
C VAL A 103 -12.97 -1.24 3.30
N PRO A 104 -13.51 -2.37 2.80
CA PRO A 104 -12.73 -3.41 2.13
C PRO A 104 -12.60 -3.07 0.64
N VAL A 105 -11.41 -3.21 0.10
CA VAL A 105 -11.12 -3.04 -1.33
C VAL A 105 -10.45 -4.30 -1.86
N ILE A 106 -11.13 -4.99 -2.76
CA ILE A 106 -10.64 -6.22 -3.38
C ILE A 106 -10.04 -5.86 -4.73
N PHE A 107 -8.84 -6.37 -5.02
CA PHE A 107 -8.11 -6.05 -6.24
C PHE A 107 -7.28 -7.23 -6.73
N ASN A 108 -6.97 -7.23 -8.03
CA ASN A 108 -6.14 -8.23 -8.66
C ASN A 108 -4.69 -7.75 -8.80
N VAL A 109 -3.76 -8.62 -8.45
CA VAL A 109 -2.35 -8.51 -8.80
C VAL A 109 -2.08 -9.50 -9.91
N THR A 110 -1.79 -9.01 -11.12
CA THR A 110 -1.69 -9.84 -12.33
C THR A 110 -0.26 -10.23 -12.68
N LYS A 111 0.72 -9.50 -12.19
CA LYS A 111 2.15 -9.71 -12.49
C LYS A 111 2.97 -9.70 -11.22
N GLN A 112 4.03 -10.49 -11.19
CA GLN A 112 5.05 -10.38 -10.15
C GLN A 112 5.68 -9.00 -10.16
N ASN A 113 6.13 -8.55 -8.99
CA ASN A 113 6.88 -7.30 -8.84
C ASN A 113 6.16 -6.05 -9.38
N GLN A 114 4.84 -6.07 -9.42
CA GLN A 114 4.02 -4.94 -9.85
C GLN A 114 4.00 -3.85 -8.77
N LYS A 115 4.22 -2.60 -9.17
CA LYS A 115 3.96 -1.46 -8.30
C LYS A 115 2.48 -1.11 -8.36
N LEU A 116 1.86 -1.06 -7.20
CA LEU A 116 0.43 -0.77 -7.06
C LEU A 116 0.23 0.37 -6.07
N HIS A 117 -0.75 1.20 -6.38
CA HIS A 117 -1.17 2.27 -5.50
C HIS A 117 -2.69 2.31 -5.42
N ILE A 118 -3.21 2.31 -4.19
CA ILE A 118 -4.65 2.37 -3.93
C ILE A 118 -4.93 3.61 -3.08
N PRO A 119 -5.34 4.73 -3.69
CA PRO A 119 -5.86 5.87 -2.98
C PRO A 119 -7.27 5.59 -2.46
N LEU A 120 -7.57 6.05 -1.26
CA LEU A 120 -8.89 6.09 -0.68
C LEU A 120 -9.28 7.54 -0.42
N LEU A 121 -10.35 7.99 -1.05
CA LEU A 121 -10.99 9.27 -0.79
C LEU A 121 -12.09 9.01 0.24
N LEU A 122 -11.92 9.52 1.45
CA LEU A 122 -12.72 9.15 2.61
C LEU A 122 -13.53 10.32 3.14
N SER A 123 -14.83 10.09 3.35
CA SER A 123 -15.71 10.92 4.15
C SER A 123 -16.53 10.07 5.14
N GLN A 124 -17.28 10.69 6.02
CA GLN A 124 -18.10 9.99 7.01
C GLN A 124 -19.19 9.10 6.37
N TYR A 125 -19.75 9.53 5.22
CA TYR A 125 -20.92 8.91 4.60
C TYR A 125 -20.67 8.42 3.17
N GLY A 126 -19.43 8.43 2.71
CA GLY A 126 -19.08 7.97 1.38
C GLY A 126 -17.58 7.81 1.21
N TYR A 127 -17.20 7.05 0.22
CA TYR A 127 -15.80 6.91 -0.16
C TYR A 127 -15.69 6.57 -1.64
N SER A 128 -14.52 6.82 -2.19
CA SER A 128 -14.15 6.32 -3.50
C SER A 128 -12.71 5.82 -3.51
N THR A 129 -12.42 4.91 -4.40
CA THR A 129 -11.09 4.36 -4.59
C THR A 129 -10.83 4.11 -6.06
N TYR A 130 -9.57 4.10 -6.44
CA TYR A 130 -9.17 3.83 -7.83
C TYR A 130 -7.76 3.23 -7.85
N ARG A 131 -7.37 2.73 -9.03
CA ARG A 131 -5.99 2.33 -9.24
C ARG A 131 -5.16 3.58 -9.52
N GLY A 132 -4.35 3.97 -8.54
CA GLY A 132 -3.39 5.07 -8.70
C GLY A 132 -2.20 4.67 -9.57
N SER A 133 -1.47 5.63 -10.04
CA SER A 133 -0.25 5.48 -10.85
C SER A 133 1.00 5.44 -9.98
#